data_773792ad6f34c1f2578bd2c8015f0b4d
#
_entry.id   773792ad6f34c1f2578bd2c8015f0b4d
#
_cell.length_a   1.000
_cell.length_b   1.000
_cell.length_c   1.000
_cell.angle_alpha   90.00
_cell.angle_beta   90.00
_cell.angle_gamma   90.00
#
_symmetry.space_group_name_H-M   'P 1'
#
loop_
_entity.id
_entity.type
_entity.pdbx_description
1 polymer ?
#
loop_
_entity_poly.entity_id
_entity_poly.type
_entity_poly.pdbx_seq_one_letter_code
_entity_poly.pdbx_strand_id
1 'polypeptide(L)'
;MIYLGNRPSRTLLALYNGAVDRSKSRNGIVFQRSSWIEDFHTDLVAFADPTLLKNRSLTIGWGQLSEAVYGNYAYAVILRRLRDVLNLASPEHTVHFGSSAGGFQAISVATYDRGSSALANNPQLDWSRYLPTSVERLSDVVYSGKPSQSIFSVYPHRVCVSELFRTLGYVPPMDLYINALSPIDLDKQVQPFLKEMESIEGVALDGLANFHLYFDRKARHSPKGRAETVKIIRDGLTATKGLSLIHI
;
A
#
# COMPACT_ATOMS: atom_id res chain seq x y z
N MET A 1 -2.14 9.10 11.92
CA MET A 1 -1.23 9.70 10.93
C MET A 1 -0.23 10.58 11.65
N ILE A 2 1.02 10.57 11.21
CA ILE A 2 2.03 11.58 11.54
C ILE A 2 2.57 12.19 10.26
N TYR A 3 2.94 13.46 10.33
CA TYR A 3 3.70 14.16 9.30
C TYR A 3 5.07 14.51 9.86
N LEU A 4 6.10 14.29 9.07
CA LEU A 4 7.47 14.63 9.36
C LEU A 4 7.99 15.46 8.20
N GLY A 5 8.01 16.79 8.38
CA GLY A 5 8.62 17.72 7.43
C GLY A 5 10.14 17.63 7.52
N ASN A 6 10.79 17.41 6.40
CA ASN A 6 12.25 17.35 6.35
C ASN A 6 12.81 18.37 5.36
N ARG A 7 12.43 19.63 5.52
CA ARG A 7 12.83 20.77 4.69
C ARG A 7 11.94 20.96 3.44
N PRO A 8 12.05 22.08 2.73
CA PRO A 8 11.31 22.26 1.48
C PRO A 8 11.73 21.18 0.48
N SER A 9 10.94 20.13 0.41
CA SER A 9 11.12 19.00 -0.50
C SER A 9 10.15 19.12 -1.67
N ARG A 10 10.62 18.74 -2.86
CA ARG A 10 9.79 18.64 -4.06
C ARG A 10 9.10 17.28 -4.18
N THR A 11 9.28 16.40 -3.21
CA THR A 11 8.71 15.04 -3.20
C THR A 11 8.07 14.72 -1.87
N LEU A 12 7.11 13.80 -1.88
CA LEU A 12 6.42 13.29 -0.70
C LEU A 12 6.50 11.77 -0.66
N LEU A 13 6.87 11.24 0.49
CA LEU A 13 6.80 9.80 0.78
C LEU A 13 5.64 9.52 1.73
N ALA A 14 4.69 8.70 1.31
CA ALA A 14 3.59 8.22 2.14
C ALA A 14 3.84 6.75 2.55
N LEU A 15 3.86 6.46 3.85
CA LEU A 15 4.17 5.15 4.41
C LEU A 15 2.94 4.49 5.02
N TYR A 16 2.79 3.18 4.78
CA TYR A 16 1.68 2.37 5.27
C TYR A 16 2.16 1.16 6.06
N ASN A 17 1.36 0.75 7.06
CA ASN A 17 1.71 -0.38 7.91
C ASN A 17 1.37 -1.73 7.27
N GLY A 18 2.30 -2.66 7.36
CA GLY A 18 2.01 -4.10 7.32
C GLY A 18 1.45 -4.60 8.65
N ALA A 19 1.66 -5.89 8.93
CA ALA A 19 1.29 -6.48 10.21
C ALA A 19 2.03 -5.81 11.38
N VAL A 20 1.35 -5.70 12.53
CA VAL A 20 1.85 -5.05 13.74
C VAL A 20 2.07 -6.07 14.85
N ASP A 21 3.22 -6.01 15.48
CA ASP A 21 3.52 -6.77 16.69
C ASP A 21 2.82 -6.12 17.90
N ARG A 22 1.77 -6.76 18.39
CA ARG A 22 0.98 -6.26 19.51
C ARG A 22 1.71 -6.26 20.85
N SER A 23 2.80 -7.02 20.98
CA SER A 23 3.65 -6.95 22.18
C SER A 23 4.39 -5.62 22.27
N LYS A 24 4.69 -5.01 21.11
CA LYS A 24 5.39 -3.72 21.01
C LYS A 24 4.46 -2.52 20.89
N SER A 25 3.18 -2.74 20.56
CA SER A 25 2.20 -1.68 20.40
C SER A 25 0.85 -2.09 20.99
N ARG A 26 0.60 -1.71 22.24
CA ARG A 26 -0.63 -2.07 22.98
C ARG A 26 -1.91 -1.58 22.30
N ASN A 27 -1.89 -0.39 21.72
CA ASN A 27 -3.03 0.23 21.04
C ASN A 27 -3.06 -0.01 19.53
N GLY A 28 -2.04 -0.68 18.97
CA GLY A 28 -1.93 -0.91 17.52
C GLY A 28 -1.51 0.31 16.69
N ILE A 29 -1.24 1.44 17.32
CA ILE A 29 -0.73 2.62 16.62
C ILE A 29 0.76 2.43 16.41
N VAL A 30 1.14 2.18 15.17
CA VAL A 30 2.53 2.06 14.75
C VAL A 30 2.69 2.87 13.46
N PHE A 31 3.78 3.58 13.35
CA PHE A 31 4.19 4.29 12.14
C PHE A 31 5.44 3.60 11.60
N GLN A 32 5.24 2.48 10.91
CA GLN A 32 6.36 1.69 10.40
C GLN A 32 7.27 2.54 9.50
N ARG A 33 8.57 2.42 9.73
CA ARG A 33 9.63 3.11 8.97
C ARG A 33 9.64 4.64 9.10
N SER A 34 8.77 5.26 9.89
CA SER A 34 8.81 6.72 10.10
C SER A 34 10.12 7.20 10.69
N SER A 35 10.78 6.37 11.51
CA SER A 35 12.10 6.66 12.08
C SER A 35 13.25 6.64 11.05
N TRP A 36 12.95 6.28 9.79
CA TRP A 36 13.95 6.29 8.70
C TRP A 36 13.96 7.62 7.93
N ILE A 37 13.27 8.65 8.45
CA ILE A 37 13.16 9.97 7.79
C ILE A 37 14.51 10.54 7.39
N GLU A 38 15.54 10.33 8.21
CA GLU A 38 16.90 10.81 7.93
C GLU A 38 17.55 10.11 6.72
N ASP A 39 17.04 8.95 6.32
CA ASP A 39 17.49 8.27 5.11
C ASP A 39 16.94 8.91 3.83
N PHE A 40 15.96 9.82 3.94
CA PHE A 40 15.27 10.42 2.81
C PHE A 40 15.38 11.95 2.83
N HIS A 41 15.57 12.56 1.67
CA HIS A 41 15.51 14.00 1.50
C HIS A 41 14.13 14.39 0.93
N THR A 42 13.08 14.09 1.70
CA THR A 42 11.67 14.24 1.29
C THR A 42 10.79 14.52 2.49
N ASP A 43 9.64 15.16 2.26
CA ASP A 43 8.58 15.16 3.26
C ASP A 43 8.01 13.76 3.42
N LEU A 44 7.59 13.40 4.63
CA LEU A 44 7.09 12.09 4.97
C LEU A 44 5.76 12.18 5.71
N VAL A 45 4.77 11.44 5.21
CA VAL A 45 3.51 11.18 5.91
C VAL A 45 3.43 9.68 6.20
N ALA A 46 3.27 9.30 7.47
CA ALA A 46 3.08 7.91 7.85
C ALA A 46 1.66 7.69 8.41
N PHE A 47 1.00 6.66 7.92
CA PHE A 47 -0.32 6.26 8.35
C PHE A 47 -0.23 5.00 9.23
N ALA A 48 -0.79 5.07 10.44
CA ALA A 48 -1.10 3.87 11.21
C ALA A 48 -2.44 3.32 10.74
N ASP A 49 -2.56 2.00 10.62
CA ASP A 49 -3.82 1.38 10.19
C ASP A 49 -4.91 1.53 11.28
N PRO A 50 -5.97 2.33 11.05
CA PRO A 50 -7.00 2.60 12.05
C PRO A 50 -7.90 1.40 12.32
N THR A 51 -7.90 0.41 11.43
CA THR A 51 -8.61 -0.87 11.64
C THR A 51 -8.13 -1.54 12.92
N LEU A 52 -6.84 -1.42 13.20
CA LEU A 52 -6.22 -2.03 14.38
C LEU A 52 -6.67 -1.44 15.73
N LEU A 53 -7.26 -0.25 15.72
CA LEU A 53 -7.82 0.38 16.91
C LEU A 53 -9.12 -0.30 17.37
N LYS A 54 -9.80 -0.99 16.46
CA LYS A 54 -11.11 -1.58 16.74
C LYS A 54 -11.04 -2.79 17.66
N ASN A 55 -9.98 -3.59 17.54
CA ASN A 55 -9.84 -4.78 18.37
C ASN A 55 -8.35 -5.14 18.55
N ARG A 56 -7.98 -5.50 19.79
CA ARG A 56 -6.60 -5.92 20.11
C ARG A 56 -6.18 -7.24 19.49
N SER A 57 -7.12 -8.07 19.06
CA SER A 57 -6.82 -9.33 18.36
C SER A 57 -6.33 -9.11 16.93
N LEU A 58 -6.61 -7.93 16.32
CA LEU A 58 -6.15 -7.61 14.99
C LEU A 58 -4.67 -7.23 15.00
N THR A 59 -3.88 -7.94 14.24
CA THR A 59 -2.48 -7.59 13.94
C THR A 59 -2.32 -6.99 12.55
N ILE A 60 -3.33 -7.11 11.70
CA ILE A 60 -3.36 -6.69 10.31
C ILE A 60 -4.77 -6.23 9.95
N GLY A 61 -4.93 -5.17 9.19
CA GLY A 61 -6.24 -4.58 8.90
C GLY A 61 -6.43 -4.09 7.48
N TRP A 62 -5.38 -4.07 6.65
CA TRP A 62 -5.42 -3.63 5.25
C TRP A 62 -6.09 -2.27 5.01
N GLY A 63 -6.15 -1.40 6.03
CA GLY A 63 -6.79 -0.10 5.93
C GLY A 63 -8.31 -0.16 5.75
N GLN A 64 -8.97 -1.23 6.19
CA GLN A 64 -10.43 -1.40 5.99
C GLN A 64 -11.26 -0.45 6.84
N LEU A 65 -10.81 -0.11 8.04
CA LEU A 65 -11.42 0.78 9.05
C LEU A 65 -12.80 0.28 9.52
N SER A 66 -13.85 0.34 8.69
CA SER A 66 -15.18 -0.17 9.03
C SER A 66 -15.97 -0.51 7.76
N GLU A 67 -17.07 -1.22 7.90
CA GLU A 67 -17.95 -1.50 6.76
C GLU A 67 -18.47 -0.20 6.12
N ALA A 68 -18.79 0.82 6.93
CA ALA A 68 -19.30 2.12 6.43
C ALA A 68 -18.21 3.02 5.83
N VAL A 69 -16.94 2.90 6.29
CA VAL A 69 -15.86 3.81 5.88
C VAL A 69 -14.65 3.01 5.44
N TYR A 70 -14.24 3.19 4.19
CA TYR A 70 -13.03 2.61 3.66
C TYR A 70 -11.80 3.46 4.00
N GLY A 71 -10.91 2.93 4.84
CA GLY A 71 -9.75 3.68 5.36
C GLY A 71 -8.78 4.11 4.27
N ASN A 72 -8.52 3.28 3.25
CA ASN A 72 -7.60 3.64 2.18
C ASN A 72 -8.12 4.83 1.34
N TYR A 73 -9.43 4.90 1.10
CA TYR A 73 -10.03 6.10 0.50
C TYR A 73 -9.89 7.32 1.41
N ALA A 74 -10.15 7.14 2.71
CA ALA A 74 -9.98 8.23 3.68
C ALA A 74 -8.54 8.75 3.73
N TYR A 75 -7.52 7.89 3.59
CA TYR A 75 -6.13 8.32 3.51
C TYR A 75 -5.86 9.22 2.30
N ALA A 76 -6.39 8.86 1.13
CA ALA A 76 -6.24 9.69 -0.06
C ALA A 76 -6.88 11.08 0.13
N VAL A 77 -8.07 11.13 0.75
CA VAL A 77 -8.76 12.40 1.08
C VAL A 77 -7.94 13.24 2.06
N ILE A 78 -7.41 12.61 3.12
CA ILE A 78 -6.56 13.28 4.11
C ILE A 78 -5.29 13.82 3.43
N LEU A 79 -4.65 13.03 2.57
CA LEU A 79 -3.42 13.44 1.90
C LEU A 79 -3.64 14.64 0.98
N ARG A 80 -4.74 14.64 0.24
CA ARG A 80 -5.16 15.78 -0.58
C ARG A 80 -5.30 17.04 0.27
N ARG A 81 -5.95 16.92 1.40
CA ARG A 81 -6.15 18.04 2.33
C ARG A 81 -4.84 18.54 2.96
N LEU A 82 -3.91 17.62 3.26
CA LEU A 82 -2.59 17.97 3.78
C LEU A 82 -1.76 18.75 2.74
N ARG A 83 -1.86 18.37 1.46
CA ARG A 83 -1.20 19.13 0.38
C ARG A 83 -1.65 20.58 0.38
N ASP A 84 -2.97 20.80 0.46
CA ASP A 84 -3.53 22.16 0.48
C ASP A 84 -3.03 22.98 1.70
N VAL A 85 -3.01 22.37 2.88
CA VAL A 85 -2.71 23.07 4.14
C VAL A 85 -1.21 23.26 4.38
N LEU A 86 -0.40 22.27 4.01
CA LEU A 86 1.03 22.24 4.29
C LEU A 86 1.90 22.52 3.05
N ASN A 87 1.28 22.81 1.92
CA ASN A 87 1.97 23.04 0.63
C ASN A 87 2.93 21.88 0.28
N LEU A 88 2.44 20.65 0.42
CA LEU A 88 3.22 19.45 0.11
C LEU A 88 3.29 19.21 -1.40
N ALA A 89 4.20 18.31 -1.80
CA ALA A 89 4.35 17.90 -3.19
C ALA A 89 3.05 17.38 -3.80
N SER A 90 2.84 17.66 -5.07
CA SER A 90 1.69 17.18 -5.85
C SER A 90 1.69 15.66 -6.00
N PRO A 91 0.59 15.03 -6.45
CA PRO A 91 0.53 13.58 -6.65
C PRO A 91 1.68 13.05 -7.51
N GLU A 92 2.03 13.73 -8.61
CA GLU A 92 3.08 13.31 -9.55
C GLU A 92 4.47 13.22 -8.89
N HIS A 93 4.63 13.87 -7.75
CA HIS A 93 5.84 13.85 -6.94
C HIS A 93 5.65 13.09 -5.61
N THR A 94 4.62 12.26 -5.53
CA THR A 94 4.30 11.45 -4.36
C THR A 94 4.53 9.97 -4.63
N VAL A 95 5.27 9.34 -3.73
CA VAL A 95 5.49 7.89 -3.70
C VAL A 95 4.78 7.29 -2.48
N HIS A 96 3.88 6.34 -2.70
CA HIS A 96 3.26 5.53 -1.67
C HIS A 96 4.07 4.26 -1.46
N PHE A 97 4.51 3.99 -0.23
CA PHE A 97 5.32 2.80 0.06
C PHE A 97 4.71 1.95 1.18
N GLY A 98 4.73 0.63 0.96
CA GLY A 98 4.38 -0.35 1.97
C GLY A 98 4.86 -1.76 1.65
N SER A 99 4.82 -2.64 2.65
CA SER A 99 5.07 -4.07 2.46
C SER A 99 3.92 -4.89 3.02
N SER A 100 3.68 -6.07 2.44
CA SER A 100 2.59 -6.95 2.88
C SER A 100 1.22 -6.22 2.81
N ALA A 101 0.47 -6.15 3.89
CA ALA A 101 -0.76 -5.34 3.96
C ALA A 101 -0.54 -3.84 3.74
N GLY A 102 0.64 -3.33 4.10
CA GLY A 102 1.02 -1.96 3.78
C GLY A 102 1.19 -1.74 2.29
N GLY A 103 1.63 -2.76 1.54
CA GLY A 103 1.69 -2.72 0.08
C GLY A 103 0.30 -2.66 -0.57
N PHE A 104 -0.67 -3.41 -0.05
CA PHE A 104 -2.07 -3.29 -0.44
C PHE A 104 -2.60 -1.86 -0.24
N GLN A 105 -2.32 -1.28 0.94
CA GLN A 105 -2.72 0.09 1.26
C GLN A 105 -2.04 1.10 0.33
N ALA A 106 -0.73 0.96 0.09
CA ALA A 106 0.04 1.86 -0.79
C ALA A 106 -0.54 1.88 -2.21
N ILE A 107 -0.80 0.72 -2.80
CA ILE A 107 -1.39 0.60 -4.13
C ILE A 107 -2.82 1.18 -4.15
N SER A 108 -3.64 0.80 -3.15
CA SER A 108 -5.02 1.30 -3.06
C SER A 108 -5.08 2.81 -2.95
N VAL A 109 -4.23 3.41 -2.10
CA VAL A 109 -4.22 4.87 -1.93
C VAL A 109 -3.71 5.57 -3.18
N ALA A 110 -2.64 5.06 -3.83
CA ALA A 110 -2.15 5.60 -5.10
C ALA A 110 -3.22 5.58 -6.20
N THR A 111 -4.09 4.57 -6.21
CA THR A 111 -5.21 4.50 -7.16
C THR A 111 -6.23 5.63 -6.95
N TYR A 112 -6.49 6.02 -5.71
CA TYR A 112 -7.35 7.17 -5.37
C TYR A 112 -6.63 8.51 -5.51
N ASP A 113 -5.31 8.53 -5.31
CA ASP A 113 -4.44 9.70 -5.39
C ASP A 113 -3.81 9.79 -6.78
N ARG A 114 -4.66 9.95 -7.81
CA ARG A 114 -4.27 9.89 -9.23
C ARG A 114 -3.08 10.78 -9.54
N GLY A 115 -2.14 10.23 -10.30
CA GLY A 115 -0.86 10.85 -10.64
C GLY A 115 0.29 10.38 -9.75
N SER A 116 0.02 9.88 -8.54
CA SER A 116 1.05 9.33 -7.66
C SER A 116 1.45 7.91 -8.07
N SER A 117 2.58 7.43 -7.53
CA SER A 117 3.10 6.10 -7.77
C SER A 117 3.10 5.24 -6.50
N ALA A 118 3.07 3.92 -6.68
CA ALA A 118 3.17 2.95 -5.59
C ALA A 118 4.46 2.13 -5.68
N LEU A 119 5.14 1.96 -4.55
CA LEU A 119 6.21 1.00 -4.36
C LEU A 119 5.77 -0.03 -3.32
N ALA A 120 5.82 -1.32 -3.64
CA ALA A 120 5.39 -2.33 -2.70
C ALA A 120 6.35 -3.52 -2.66
N ASN A 121 6.61 -4.03 -1.45
CA ASN A 121 7.40 -5.24 -1.28
C ASN A 121 6.54 -6.37 -0.71
N ASN A 122 6.47 -7.48 -1.44
CA ASN A 122 5.60 -8.63 -1.15
C ASN A 122 4.16 -8.18 -0.76
N PRO A 123 3.48 -7.34 -1.58
CA PRO A 123 2.15 -6.85 -1.24
C PRO A 123 1.14 -7.98 -1.23
N GLN A 124 0.13 -7.92 -0.36
CA GLN A 124 -1.11 -8.60 -0.64
C GLN A 124 -1.86 -7.78 -1.72
N LEU A 125 -2.23 -8.42 -2.81
CA LEU A 125 -2.97 -7.82 -3.92
C LEU A 125 -4.47 -8.14 -3.83
N ASP A 126 -4.77 -9.23 -3.13
CA ASP A 126 -6.09 -9.66 -2.68
C ASP A 126 -5.97 -10.17 -1.24
N TRP A 127 -6.47 -9.41 -0.26
CA TRP A 127 -6.31 -9.79 1.14
C TRP A 127 -7.13 -11.04 1.52
N SER A 128 -8.18 -11.38 0.78
CA SER A 128 -8.98 -12.58 1.05
C SER A 128 -8.22 -13.88 0.80
N ARG A 129 -7.15 -13.83 0.00
CA ARG A 129 -6.25 -14.94 -0.30
C ARG A 129 -5.06 -15.05 0.67
N TYR A 130 -5.03 -14.21 1.68
CA TYR A 130 -3.99 -14.27 2.70
C TYR A 130 -4.28 -15.36 3.74
N LEU A 131 -3.63 -15.33 4.90
CA LEU A 131 -3.79 -16.33 5.96
C LEU A 131 -5.24 -16.36 6.47
N PRO A 132 -5.93 -17.52 6.46
CA PRO A 132 -7.34 -17.62 6.84
C PRO A 132 -7.66 -16.98 8.18
N THR A 133 -6.84 -17.24 9.21
CA THR A 133 -7.04 -16.67 10.56
C THR A 133 -6.99 -15.15 10.59
N SER A 134 -6.22 -14.51 9.71
CA SER A 134 -6.16 -13.05 9.61
C SER A 134 -7.39 -12.49 8.88
N VAL A 135 -7.83 -13.18 7.84
CA VAL A 135 -9.03 -12.84 7.06
C VAL A 135 -10.28 -12.97 7.93
N GLU A 136 -10.44 -14.06 8.65
CA GLU A 136 -11.55 -14.30 9.58
C GLU A 136 -11.62 -13.22 10.66
N ARG A 137 -10.50 -12.92 11.33
CA ARG A 137 -10.46 -11.88 12.37
C ARG A 137 -10.82 -10.49 11.82
N LEU A 138 -10.36 -10.17 10.61
CA LEU A 138 -10.77 -8.91 9.96
C LEU A 138 -12.27 -8.91 9.70
N SER A 139 -12.80 -10.00 9.16
CA SER A 139 -14.23 -10.15 8.89
C SER A 139 -15.08 -9.99 10.15
N ASP A 140 -14.70 -10.64 11.23
CA ASP A 140 -15.41 -10.55 12.51
C ASP A 140 -15.49 -9.11 13.01
N VAL A 141 -14.38 -8.37 12.94
CA VAL A 141 -14.28 -7.03 13.52
C VAL A 141 -14.88 -5.95 12.62
N VAL A 142 -14.72 -6.08 11.30
CA VAL A 142 -15.06 -5.01 10.34
C VAL A 142 -16.38 -5.30 9.62
N TYR A 143 -16.66 -6.56 9.35
CA TYR A 143 -17.77 -6.99 8.48
C TYR A 143 -18.78 -7.92 9.18
N SER A 144 -18.80 -7.89 10.52
CA SER A 144 -19.78 -8.66 11.34
C SER A 144 -19.74 -10.17 11.06
N GLY A 145 -18.54 -10.73 10.84
CA GLY A 145 -18.34 -12.17 10.61
C GLY A 145 -18.80 -12.68 9.23
N LYS A 146 -19.02 -11.78 8.26
CA LYS A 146 -19.41 -12.19 6.90
C LYS A 146 -18.27 -12.99 6.25
N PRO A 147 -18.56 -14.09 5.53
CA PRO A 147 -17.56 -14.80 4.74
C PRO A 147 -16.87 -13.87 3.74
N SER A 148 -15.57 -14.06 3.49
CA SER A 148 -14.81 -13.22 2.56
C SER A 148 -15.42 -13.15 1.16
N GLN A 149 -16.03 -14.24 0.70
CA GLN A 149 -16.77 -14.27 -0.57
C GLN A 149 -17.97 -13.31 -0.59
N SER A 150 -18.70 -13.21 0.51
CA SER A 150 -19.82 -12.26 0.63
C SER A 150 -19.32 -10.82 0.70
N ILE A 151 -18.18 -10.58 1.37
CA ILE A 151 -17.53 -9.28 1.39
C ILE A 151 -17.07 -8.89 -0.01
N PHE A 152 -16.44 -9.81 -0.74
CA PHE A 152 -16.02 -9.59 -2.12
C PHE A 152 -17.21 -9.26 -3.05
N SER A 153 -18.32 -9.96 -2.90
CA SER A 153 -19.51 -9.70 -3.74
C SER A 153 -20.08 -8.29 -3.56
N VAL A 154 -19.93 -7.70 -2.37
CA VAL A 154 -20.48 -6.36 -2.06
C VAL A 154 -19.41 -5.26 -2.23
N TYR A 155 -18.17 -5.55 -1.87
CA TYR A 155 -17.06 -4.60 -1.84
C TYR A 155 -15.81 -5.10 -2.57
N PRO A 156 -15.90 -5.54 -3.86
CA PRO A 156 -14.75 -6.14 -4.56
C PRO A 156 -13.54 -5.22 -4.58
N HIS A 157 -13.74 -3.92 -4.80
CA HIS A 157 -12.71 -2.87 -4.82
C HIS A 157 -12.00 -2.66 -3.48
N ARG A 158 -12.53 -3.20 -2.38
CA ARG A 158 -11.91 -3.12 -1.05
C ARG A 158 -11.14 -4.40 -0.69
N VAL A 159 -11.38 -5.48 -1.44
CA VAL A 159 -10.79 -6.79 -1.22
C VAL A 159 -9.59 -7.03 -2.13
N CYS A 160 -9.71 -6.64 -3.38
CA CYS A 160 -8.73 -6.89 -4.42
C CYS A 160 -8.36 -5.60 -5.17
N VAL A 161 -7.08 -5.38 -5.41
CA VAL A 161 -6.60 -4.15 -6.09
C VAL A 161 -6.98 -4.13 -7.58
N SER A 162 -7.05 -5.27 -8.25
CA SER A 162 -7.50 -5.34 -9.66
C SER A 162 -8.95 -4.90 -9.79
N GLU A 163 -9.82 -5.25 -8.83
CA GLU A 163 -11.20 -4.79 -8.78
C GLU A 163 -11.30 -3.30 -8.48
N LEU A 164 -10.38 -2.76 -7.68
CA LEU A 164 -10.30 -1.31 -7.47
C LEU A 164 -9.92 -0.60 -8.78
N PHE A 165 -8.94 -1.13 -9.52
CA PHE A 165 -8.54 -0.58 -10.82
C PHE A 165 -9.71 -0.59 -11.82
N ARG A 166 -10.43 -1.70 -11.91
CA ARG A 166 -11.63 -1.83 -12.75
C ARG A 166 -12.72 -0.85 -12.35
N THR A 167 -12.97 -0.71 -11.06
CA THR A 167 -14.00 0.21 -10.53
C THR A 167 -13.69 1.67 -10.84
N LEU A 168 -12.42 2.07 -10.80
CA LEU A 168 -11.99 3.46 -11.00
C LEU A 168 -11.54 3.76 -12.44
N GLY A 169 -11.39 2.73 -13.31
CA GLY A 169 -10.84 2.88 -14.64
C GLY A 169 -9.43 3.49 -14.63
N TYR A 170 -8.60 3.12 -13.63
CA TYR A 170 -7.28 3.69 -13.45
C TYR A 170 -6.34 2.72 -12.75
N VAL A 171 -5.13 2.58 -13.30
CA VAL A 171 -4.01 1.84 -12.71
C VAL A 171 -2.89 2.85 -12.41
N PRO A 172 -2.45 2.99 -11.15
CA PRO A 172 -1.33 3.87 -10.83
C PRO A 172 0.00 3.28 -11.33
N PRO A 173 0.98 4.11 -11.68
CA PRO A 173 2.35 3.63 -11.86
C PRO A 173 2.81 2.89 -10.61
N MET A 174 3.36 1.66 -10.75
CA MET A 174 3.77 0.87 -9.61
C MET A 174 4.98 -0.01 -9.88
N ASP A 175 5.84 -0.13 -8.86
CA ASP A 175 6.96 -1.06 -8.81
C ASP A 175 6.74 -2.07 -7.70
N LEU A 176 6.64 -3.34 -8.05
CA LEU A 176 6.34 -4.45 -7.14
C LEU A 176 7.56 -5.35 -6.97
N TYR A 177 8.13 -5.36 -5.78
CA TYR A 177 9.30 -6.18 -5.41
C TYR A 177 8.81 -7.48 -4.79
N ILE A 178 8.98 -8.60 -5.49
CA ILE A 178 8.38 -9.89 -5.12
C ILE A 178 9.47 -10.91 -4.85
N ASN A 179 9.42 -11.56 -3.67
CA ASN A 179 10.25 -12.73 -3.39
C ASN A 179 9.66 -13.96 -4.08
N ALA A 180 10.27 -14.38 -5.19
CA ALA A 180 9.82 -15.55 -5.95
C ALA A 180 9.92 -16.88 -5.18
N LEU A 181 10.63 -16.90 -4.04
CA LEU A 181 10.71 -18.07 -3.13
C LEU A 181 9.67 -18.02 -2.00
N SER A 182 8.72 -17.12 -2.06
CA SER A 182 7.58 -17.04 -1.14
C SER A 182 6.29 -17.50 -1.86
N PRO A 183 5.81 -18.74 -1.67
CA PRO A 183 4.62 -19.22 -2.35
C PRO A 183 3.36 -18.40 -2.04
N ILE A 184 3.25 -17.86 -0.82
CA ILE A 184 2.12 -17.01 -0.46
C ILE A 184 2.10 -15.72 -1.28
N ASP A 185 3.26 -15.17 -1.66
CA ASP A 185 3.34 -13.97 -2.47
C ASP A 185 3.18 -14.29 -3.95
N LEU A 186 3.91 -15.29 -4.45
CA LEU A 186 3.88 -15.63 -5.87
C LEU A 186 2.56 -16.30 -6.27
N ASP A 187 2.21 -17.41 -5.61
CA ASP A 187 1.10 -18.27 -6.06
C ASP A 187 -0.27 -17.72 -5.63
N LYS A 188 -0.35 -17.07 -4.45
CA LYS A 188 -1.62 -16.58 -3.91
C LYS A 188 -1.92 -15.12 -4.24
N GLN A 189 -0.89 -14.33 -4.57
CA GLN A 189 -1.05 -12.91 -4.83
C GLN A 189 -0.71 -12.55 -6.29
N VAL A 190 0.53 -12.77 -6.72
CA VAL A 190 1.01 -12.27 -8.01
C VAL A 190 0.38 -13.01 -9.20
N GLN A 191 0.40 -14.35 -9.21
CA GLN A 191 -0.12 -15.12 -10.34
C GLN A 191 -1.62 -14.86 -10.59
N PRO A 192 -2.51 -14.86 -9.57
CA PRO A 192 -3.90 -14.48 -9.78
C PRO A 192 -4.05 -13.04 -10.26
N PHE A 193 -3.29 -12.10 -9.67
CA PHE A 193 -3.32 -10.70 -10.06
C PHE A 193 -2.97 -10.49 -11.54
N LEU A 194 -1.93 -11.17 -12.05
CA LEU A 194 -1.56 -11.06 -13.47
C LEU A 194 -2.71 -11.52 -14.38
N LYS A 195 -3.40 -12.61 -14.04
CA LYS A 195 -4.58 -13.08 -14.78
C LYS A 195 -5.75 -12.08 -14.72
N GLU A 196 -5.93 -11.44 -13.58
CA GLU A 196 -6.98 -10.43 -13.40
C GLU A 196 -6.67 -9.18 -14.22
N MET A 197 -5.39 -8.77 -14.31
CA MET A 197 -4.95 -7.64 -15.12
C MET A 197 -5.21 -7.84 -16.61
N GLU A 198 -5.06 -9.08 -17.14
CA GLU A 198 -5.40 -9.41 -18.54
C GLU A 198 -6.86 -9.09 -18.90
N SER A 199 -7.75 -9.11 -17.91
CA SER A 199 -9.20 -8.88 -18.09
C SER A 199 -9.63 -7.43 -17.83
N ILE A 200 -8.71 -6.51 -17.57
CA ILE A 200 -9.03 -5.08 -17.39
C ILE A 200 -9.06 -4.41 -18.76
N GLU A 201 -10.26 -4.08 -19.21
CA GLU A 201 -10.47 -3.38 -20.47
C GLU A 201 -10.41 -1.85 -20.28
N GLY A 202 -10.05 -1.14 -21.36
CA GLY A 202 -10.11 0.32 -21.41
C GLY A 202 -9.03 1.06 -20.62
N VAL A 203 -8.04 0.35 -20.07
CA VAL A 203 -6.89 0.93 -19.38
C VAL A 203 -5.60 0.52 -20.10
N ALA A 204 -4.80 1.51 -20.52
CA ALA A 204 -3.45 1.21 -21.01
C ALA A 204 -2.59 0.74 -19.83
N LEU A 205 -1.99 -0.45 -19.97
CA LEU A 205 -1.18 -1.06 -18.90
C LEU A 205 0.32 -0.92 -19.15
N ASP A 206 0.71 -0.51 -20.34
CA ASP A 206 2.11 -0.41 -20.76
C ASP A 206 2.90 0.56 -19.88
N GLY A 207 3.96 0.04 -19.27
CA GLY A 207 4.84 0.81 -18.40
C GLY A 207 4.26 1.20 -17.02
N LEU A 208 3.02 0.81 -16.70
CA LEU A 208 2.41 1.16 -15.42
C LEU A 208 2.76 0.20 -14.28
N ALA A 209 3.01 -1.09 -14.55
CA ALA A 209 3.33 -2.06 -13.53
C ALA A 209 4.65 -2.79 -13.83
N ASN A 210 5.64 -2.59 -12.98
CA ASN A 210 6.92 -3.28 -13.05
C ASN A 210 7.06 -4.32 -11.94
N PHE A 211 7.46 -5.54 -12.28
CA PHE A 211 7.69 -6.62 -11.33
C PHE A 211 9.19 -6.89 -11.19
N HIS A 212 9.72 -6.65 -10.01
CA HIS A 212 11.11 -6.89 -9.64
C HIS A 212 11.21 -8.19 -8.83
N LEU A 213 11.53 -9.30 -9.49
CA LEU A 213 11.66 -10.59 -8.82
C LEU A 213 13.02 -10.71 -8.12
N TYR A 214 13.00 -11.21 -6.89
CA TYR A 214 14.22 -11.56 -6.16
C TYR A 214 14.06 -12.92 -5.45
N PHE A 215 15.17 -13.50 -4.98
CA PHE A 215 15.22 -14.83 -4.43
C PHE A 215 15.88 -14.80 -3.05
N ASP A 216 15.07 -14.81 -1.99
CA ASP A 216 15.53 -14.88 -0.61
C ASP A 216 14.82 -16.01 0.16
N ARG A 217 15.56 -17.12 0.38
CA ARG A 217 15.03 -18.30 1.09
C ARG A 217 14.75 -18.04 2.56
N LYS A 218 15.49 -17.11 3.18
CA LYS A 218 15.37 -16.82 4.61
C LYS A 218 14.24 -15.84 4.88
N ALA A 219 14.14 -14.79 4.08
CA ALA A 219 13.13 -13.76 4.26
C ALA A 219 11.72 -14.27 3.94
N ARG A 220 11.55 -15.15 2.94
CA ARG A 220 10.24 -15.59 2.47
C ARG A 220 9.30 -14.39 2.25
N HIS A 221 8.18 -14.30 3.01
CA HIS A 221 7.23 -13.19 2.97
C HIS A 221 7.75 -11.91 3.66
N SER A 222 8.77 -12.02 4.49
CA SER A 222 9.33 -10.83 5.16
C SER A 222 9.86 -9.83 4.12
N PRO A 223 9.70 -8.52 4.38
CA PRO A 223 10.21 -7.50 3.47
C PRO A 223 11.74 -7.49 3.44
N LYS A 224 12.29 -6.88 2.40
CA LYS A 224 13.72 -6.58 2.29
C LYS A 224 14.23 -5.80 3.50
N GLY A 225 15.51 -5.95 3.82
CA GLY A 225 16.18 -5.25 4.90
C GLY A 225 16.18 -3.72 4.71
N ARG A 226 16.53 -2.96 5.78
CA ARG A 226 16.48 -1.49 5.75
C ARG A 226 17.27 -0.90 4.60
N ALA A 227 18.52 -1.31 4.40
CA ALA A 227 19.41 -0.74 3.37
C ALA A 227 18.83 -0.88 1.95
N GLU A 228 18.34 -2.08 1.62
CA GLU A 228 17.71 -2.33 0.31
C GLU A 228 16.39 -1.59 0.16
N THR A 229 15.56 -1.56 1.21
CA THR A 229 14.29 -0.83 1.19
C THR A 229 14.50 0.67 1.03
N VAL A 230 15.50 1.25 1.72
CA VAL A 230 15.88 2.66 1.57
C VAL A 230 16.33 2.95 0.15
N LYS A 231 17.14 2.06 -0.45
CA LYS A 231 17.57 2.22 -1.84
C LYS A 231 16.36 2.24 -2.80
N ILE A 232 15.46 1.27 -2.68
CA ILE A 232 14.23 1.17 -3.50
C ILE A 232 13.41 2.47 -3.40
N ILE A 233 13.19 2.97 -2.19
CA ILE A 233 12.41 4.19 -1.98
C ILE A 233 13.12 5.41 -2.59
N ARG A 234 14.43 5.53 -2.41
CA ARG A 234 15.21 6.63 -3.01
C ARG A 234 15.17 6.61 -4.53
N ASP A 235 15.31 5.43 -5.14
CA ASP A 235 15.21 5.25 -6.59
C ASP A 235 13.84 5.71 -7.10
N GLY A 236 12.74 5.30 -6.45
CA GLY A 236 11.39 5.73 -6.77
C GLY A 236 11.16 7.23 -6.62
N LEU A 237 11.63 7.84 -5.52
CA LEU A 237 11.56 9.29 -5.32
C LEU A 237 12.39 10.07 -6.36
N THR A 238 13.44 9.48 -6.91
CA THR A 238 14.25 10.11 -7.97
C THR A 238 13.55 10.01 -9.32
N ALA A 239 12.90 8.89 -9.61
CA ALA A 239 12.13 8.70 -10.84
C ALA A 239 10.98 9.72 -10.95
N THR A 240 10.28 10.02 -9.86
CA THR A 240 9.21 11.04 -9.85
C THR A 240 9.74 12.45 -10.10
N LYS A 241 10.98 12.75 -9.73
CA LYS A 241 11.62 14.05 -10.04
C LYS A 241 11.92 14.22 -11.53
N GLY A 242 12.24 13.11 -12.22
CA GLY A 242 12.56 13.13 -13.67
C GLY A 242 11.35 13.44 -14.57
N LEU A 243 10.14 13.12 -14.13
CA LEU A 243 8.90 13.40 -14.89
C LEU A 243 8.62 14.91 -15.04
N SER A 244 9.16 15.74 -14.16
CA SER A 244 9.03 17.21 -14.19
C SER A 244 9.82 17.91 -15.32
N LEU A 245 10.74 17.22 -15.99
CA LEU A 245 11.62 17.80 -17.02
C LEU A 245 11.14 17.56 -18.45
N ILE A 246 10.05 16.84 -18.66
CA ILE A 246 9.57 16.46 -20.00
C ILE A 246 8.37 17.31 -20.49
N HIS A 247 7.87 18.22 -19.67
CA HIS A 247 6.80 19.15 -20.03
C HIS A 247 7.34 20.59 -20.21
N ILE A 248 8.15 20.80 -21.26
CA ILE A 248 8.41 22.11 -21.86
C ILE A 248 8.11 22.00 -23.34
#